data_5ae1d9cedce44b3c459578b2ab383392
#
_entry.id   5ae1d9cedce44b3c459578b2ab383392
#
_cell.length_a   1.000
_cell.length_b   1.000
_cell.length_c   1.000
_cell.angle_alpha   90.00
_cell.angle_beta   90.00
_cell.angle_gamma   90.00
#
_symmetry.space_group_name_H-M   'P 1'
#
loop_
_entity.id
_entity.type
_entity.pdbx_description
1 polymer ?
#
loop_
_entity_poly.entity_id
_entity_poly.type
_entity_poly.pdbx_seq_one_letter_code
_entity_poly.pdbx_strand_id
1 'polypeptide(L)'
;YNGKFDLYQRTYACVAKERSFDKKIVFFYLLMKQTFEREKMGGTRGSSIPFIVMNDIAKQYFCYNEYVVTEFCNIVRPLLDMKQALRVESSRLTTLRDTLLPKLMSGEIKV
;
A
#
# COMPACT_ATOMS: atom_id res chain seq x y z
N TYR A 1 2.04 -3.67 -2.48
CA TYR A 1 1.14 -4.70 -3.01
C TYR A 1 1.72 -6.08 -2.75
N ASN A 2 0.90 -7.01 -2.26
CA ASN A 2 1.29 -8.40 -2.07
C ASN A 2 0.66 -9.24 -3.18
N GLY A 3 1.49 -9.96 -3.94
CA GLY A 3 1.07 -10.84 -5.01
C GLY A 3 1.81 -10.59 -6.33
N LYS A 4 1.43 -11.34 -7.36
CA LYS A 4 1.94 -11.15 -8.71
C LYS A 4 1.18 -10.01 -9.37
N PHE A 5 1.88 -9.15 -10.08
CA PHE A 5 1.30 -8.04 -10.82
C PHE A 5 2.18 -7.69 -12.02
N ASP A 6 1.57 -7.12 -13.03
CA ASP A 6 2.27 -6.57 -14.19
C ASP A 6 2.31 -5.04 -14.09
N LEU A 7 3.43 -4.48 -14.52
CA LEU A 7 3.59 -3.02 -14.59
C LEU A 7 3.11 -2.54 -15.97
N TYR A 8 2.20 -1.57 -15.94
CA TYR A 8 1.71 -0.90 -17.12
C TYR A 8 2.28 0.52 -17.22
N GLN A 9 2.01 1.21 -18.31
CA GLN A 9 2.49 2.58 -18.54
C GLN A 9 2.26 3.49 -17.33
N ARG A 10 3.27 4.28 -16.99
CA ARG A 10 3.27 5.23 -15.86
C ARG A 10 3.15 4.58 -14.47
N THR A 11 3.45 3.30 -14.38
CA THR A 11 3.58 2.58 -13.12
C THR A 11 5.04 2.29 -12.85
N TYR A 12 5.50 2.58 -11.64
CA TYR A 12 6.90 2.42 -11.25
C TYR A 12 7.01 1.45 -10.08
N ALA A 13 7.96 0.52 -10.18
CA ALA A 13 8.34 -0.33 -9.07
C ALA A 13 9.56 0.27 -8.36
N CYS A 14 9.41 0.54 -7.07
CA CYS A 14 10.52 0.94 -6.23
C CYS A 14 11.08 -0.29 -5.52
N VAL A 15 12.33 -0.62 -5.82
CA VAL A 15 13.03 -1.78 -5.26
C VAL A 15 14.26 -1.31 -4.52
N ALA A 16 14.49 -1.85 -3.34
CA ALA A 16 15.72 -1.58 -2.60
C ALA A 16 16.94 -2.13 -3.35
N LYS A 17 17.99 -1.33 -3.50
CA LYS A 17 19.24 -1.75 -4.15
C LYS A 17 20.03 -2.74 -3.28
N GLU A 18 19.90 -2.61 -1.98
CA GLU A 18 20.61 -3.44 -1.01
C GLU A 18 19.64 -4.16 -0.10
N ARG A 19 19.92 -5.42 0.24
CA ARG A 19 19.10 -6.23 1.15
C ARG A 19 18.97 -5.62 2.56
N SER A 20 19.96 -4.82 2.97
CA SER A 20 19.89 -4.07 4.24
C SER A 20 18.71 -3.13 4.34
N PHE A 21 18.20 -2.65 3.20
CA PHE A 21 17.02 -1.79 3.12
C PHE A 21 15.68 -2.52 3.15
N ASP A 22 15.64 -3.84 3.02
CA ASP A 22 14.38 -4.61 3.05
C ASP A 22 13.61 -4.40 4.35
N LYS A 23 14.31 -4.30 5.46
CA LYS A 23 13.72 -4.02 6.77
C LYS A 23 13.14 -2.60 6.88
N LYS A 24 13.62 -1.68 6.05
CA LYS A 24 13.25 -0.26 6.04
C LYS A 24 12.24 0.10 4.96
N ILE A 25 11.79 -0.87 4.18
CA ILE A 25 10.84 -0.65 3.07
C ILE A 25 9.54 0.02 3.54
N VAL A 26 9.14 -0.24 4.79
CA VAL A 26 7.96 0.37 5.42
C VAL A 26 8.11 1.90 5.52
N PHE A 27 9.29 2.37 5.92
CA PHE A 27 9.59 3.81 5.97
C PHE A 27 9.46 4.45 4.59
N PHE A 28 10.11 3.87 3.58
CA PHE A 28 10.06 4.37 2.21
C PHE A 28 8.66 4.33 1.63
N TYR A 29 7.91 3.26 1.90
CA TYR A 29 6.51 3.16 1.47
C TYR A 29 5.65 4.30 2.03
N LEU A 30 5.76 4.59 3.32
CA LEU A 30 4.98 5.65 3.95
C LEU A 30 5.46 7.05 3.51
N LEU A 31 6.77 7.24 3.36
CA LEU A 31 7.34 8.46 2.84
C LEU A 31 6.85 8.75 1.41
N MET A 32 6.91 7.78 0.51
CA MET A 32 6.41 7.91 -0.86
C MET A 32 4.91 8.17 -0.89
N LYS A 33 4.16 7.47 -0.05
CA LYS A 33 2.72 7.69 0.06
C LYS A 33 2.41 9.12 0.49
N GLN A 34 3.10 9.66 1.48
CA GLN A 34 2.92 11.03 1.96
C GLN A 34 3.34 12.07 0.92
N THR A 35 4.46 11.83 0.23
CA THR A 35 5.00 12.75 -0.77
C THR A 35 4.10 12.85 -2.00
N PHE A 36 3.54 11.72 -2.45
CA PHE A 36 2.73 11.61 -3.65
C PHE A 36 1.23 11.43 -3.37
N GLU A 37 0.75 11.93 -2.24
CA GLU A 37 -0.70 11.99 -2.01
C GLU A 37 -1.37 12.88 -3.08
N ARG A 38 -2.46 12.38 -3.63
CA ARG A 38 -3.21 13.01 -4.73
C ARG A 38 -3.53 14.48 -4.51
N GLU A 39 -3.83 14.84 -3.26
CA GLU A 39 -4.19 16.20 -2.87
C GLU A 39 -3.00 17.16 -2.85
N LYS A 40 -1.79 16.63 -2.66
CA LYS A 40 -0.54 17.42 -2.64
C LYS A 40 0.10 17.59 -4.02
N MET A 41 -0.31 16.76 -4.97
CA MET A 41 0.17 16.83 -6.35
C MET A 41 -0.62 17.85 -7.20
N GLY A 42 -0.88 19.02 -6.67
CA GLY A 42 -1.66 20.12 -7.29
C GLY A 42 -1.15 20.69 -8.60
N GLY A 43 -0.44 19.93 -9.40
CA GLY A 43 0.04 20.30 -10.70
C GLY A 43 -0.56 19.45 -11.81
N THR A 44 -1.65 19.88 -12.36
CA THR A 44 -2.12 19.36 -13.64
C THR A 44 -1.18 19.83 -14.74
N ARG A 45 -0.27 18.99 -15.17
CA ARG A 45 0.52 19.23 -16.40
C ARG A 45 -0.39 19.05 -17.62
N GLY A 46 -1.44 19.86 -17.74
CA GLY A 46 -2.34 19.82 -18.89
C GLY A 46 -3.20 18.55 -19.04
N SER A 47 -3.20 17.67 -18.06
CA SER A 47 -4.01 16.44 -18.06
C SER A 47 -5.02 16.50 -16.92
N SER A 48 -6.24 16.07 -17.18
CA SER A 48 -7.30 15.92 -16.17
C SER A 48 -6.98 14.85 -15.10
N ILE A 49 -5.99 13.98 -15.36
CA ILE A 49 -5.56 12.94 -14.45
C ILE A 49 -4.12 13.23 -14.03
N PRO A 50 -3.85 13.49 -12.73
CA PRO A 50 -2.50 13.66 -12.22
C PRO A 50 -1.66 12.39 -12.46
N PHE A 51 -0.42 12.56 -12.91
CA PHE A 51 0.52 11.46 -13.08
C PHE A 51 1.91 11.82 -12.58
N ILE A 52 2.64 10.80 -12.16
CA ILE A 52 4.02 10.89 -11.68
C ILE A 52 4.95 10.51 -12.83
N VAL A 53 6.06 11.22 -12.99
CA VAL A 53 7.15 10.82 -13.87
C VAL A 53 8.38 10.44 -13.05
N MET A 54 9.29 9.67 -13.64
CA MET A 54 10.49 9.19 -12.96
C MET A 54 11.31 10.35 -12.34
N ASN A 55 11.35 11.48 -12.99
CA ASN A 55 12.07 12.65 -12.49
C ASN A 55 11.47 13.25 -11.20
N ASP A 56 10.16 13.10 -11.01
CA ASP A 56 9.50 13.56 -9.78
C ASP A 56 9.93 12.67 -8.58
N ILE A 57 10.14 11.38 -8.84
CA ILE A 57 10.66 10.44 -7.83
C ILE A 57 12.14 10.72 -7.56
N ALA A 58 12.94 10.88 -8.61
CA ALA A 58 14.40 11.05 -8.50
C ALA A 58 14.82 12.35 -7.80
N LYS A 59 13.98 13.38 -7.84
CA LYS A 59 14.26 14.69 -7.22
C LYS A 59 13.84 14.78 -5.74
N GLN A 60 13.31 13.73 -5.16
CA GLN A 60 12.91 13.75 -3.75
C GLN A 60 14.15 13.66 -2.85
N TYR A 61 14.25 14.61 -1.94
CA TYR A 61 15.27 14.64 -0.89
C TYR A 61 14.60 14.56 0.47
N PHE A 62 15.16 13.79 1.37
CA PHE A 62 14.68 13.68 2.74
C PHE A 62 15.85 13.48 3.70
N CYS A 63 15.67 13.93 4.94
CA CYS A 63 16.64 13.68 5.98
C CYS A 63 16.58 12.21 6.39
N TYR A 64 17.72 11.55 6.38
CA TYR A 64 17.84 10.15 6.74
C TYR A 64 18.74 9.99 7.97
N ASN A 65 18.21 9.35 8.98
CA ASN A 65 18.96 8.92 10.16
C ASN A 65 18.70 7.44 10.37
N GLU A 66 19.73 6.63 10.35
CA GLU A 66 19.67 5.16 10.43
C GLU A 66 18.94 4.68 11.69
N TYR A 67 19.27 5.25 12.83
CA TYR A 67 18.68 4.87 14.11
C TYR A 67 17.17 5.19 14.14
N VAL A 68 16.81 6.41 13.79
CA VAL A 68 15.40 6.86 13.79
C VAL A 68 14.56 6.03 12.82
N VAL A 69 15.06 5.75 11.62
CA VAL A 69 14.35 4.95 10.62
C VAL A 69 14.17 3.51 11.09
N THR A 70 15.16 2.94 11.74
CA THR A 70 15.08 1.58 12.27
C THR A 70 14.04 1.47 13.37
N GLU A 71 14.06 2.37 14.34
CA GLU A 71 13.08 2.43 15.43
C GLU A 71 11.66 2.66 14.89
N PHE A 72 11.51 3.57 13.94
CA PHE A 72 10.23 3.79 13.26
C PHE A 72 9.70 2.51 12.60
N CYS A 73 10.54 1.80 11.86
CA CYS A 73 10.14 0.55 11.21
C CYS A 73 9.76 -0.55 12.21
N ASN A 74 10.47 -0.64 13.33
CA ASN A 74 10.17 -1.61 14.39
C ASN A 74 8.78 -1.37 15.00
N ILE A 75 8.37 -0.12 15.12
CA ILE A 75 7.05 0.25 15.65
C ILE A 75 5.95 0.06 14.60
N VAL A 76 6.19 0.49 13.37
CA VAL A 76 5.14 0.58 12.35
C VAL A 76 4.89 -0.74 11.62
N ARG A 77 5.92 -1.58 11.44
CA ARG A 77 5.79 -2.86 10.73
C ARG A 77 4.71 -3.77 11.34
N PRO A 78 4.67 -4.02 12.66
CA PRO A 78 3.60 -4.81 13.27
C PRO A 78 2.20 -4.25 13.03
N LEU A 79 2.06 -2.93 12.98
CA LEU A 79 0.78 -2.26 12.71
C LEU A 79 0.31 -2.50 11.26
N LEU A 80 1.23 -2.46 10.30
CA LEU A 80 0.92 -2.78 8.90
C LEU A 80 0.59 -4.26 8.71
N ASP A 81 1.28 -5.14 9.40
CA ASP A 81 1.02 -6.59 9.37
C ASP A 81 -0.37 -6.88 9.95
N MET A 82 -0.72 -6.25 11.08
CA MET A 82 -2.07 -6.33 11.67
C MET A 82 -3.13 -5.80 10.72
N LYS A 83 -2.90 -4.65 10.10
CA LYS A 83 -3.80 -4.08 9.08
C LYS A 83 -4.02 -5.04 7.93
N GLN A 84 -2.98 -5.70 7.44
CA GLN A 84 -3.07 -6.68 6.37
C GLN A 84 -3.87 -7.91 6.81
N ALA A 85 -3.63 -8.44 8.01
CA ALA A 85 -4.37 -9.56 8.57
C ALA A 85 -5.87 -9.24 8.69
N LEU A 86 -6.21 -8.05 9.20
CA LEU A 86 -7.61 -7.59 9.30
C LEU A 86 -8.27 -7.43 7.93
N ARG A 87 -7.55 -6.99 6.91
CA ARG A 87 -8.08 -6.92 5.53
C ARG A 87 -8.40 -8.30 4.96
N VAL A 88 -7.52 -9.27 5.18
CA VAL A 88 -7.73 -10.65 4.75
C VAL A 88 -8.95 -11.24 5.44
N GLU A 89 -9.07 -11.06 6.76
CA GLU A 89 -10.21 -11.54 7.52
C GLU A 89 -11.52 -10.87 7.10
N SER A 90 -11.53 -9.56 6.89
CA SER A 90 -12.69 -8.82 6.37
C SER A 90 -13.14 -9.35 5.00
N SER A 91 -12.18 -9.63 4.11
CA SER A 91 -12.47 -10.22 2.81
C SER A 91 -13.09 -11.62 2.93
N ARG A 92 -12.53 -12.45 3.84
CA ARG A 92 -13.06 -13.79 4.13
C ARG A 92 -14.49 -13.73 4.68
N LEU A 93 -14.76 -12.86 5.63
CA LEU A 93 -16.09 -12.66 6.20
C LEU A 93 -17.10 -12.17 5.14
N THR A 94 -16.68 -11.28 4.26
CA THR A 94 -17.50 -10.81 3.14
C THR A 94 -17.87 -11.98 2.22
N THR A 95 -16.91 -12.80 1.83
CA THR A 95 -17.16 -13.99 1.00
C THR A 95 -18.11 -14.98 1.70
N LEU A 96 -17.90 -15.20 2.99
CA LEU A 96 -18.77 -16.08 3.79
C LEU A 96 -20.21 -15.55 3.85
N ARG A 97 -20.38 -14.26 4.12
CA ARG A 97 -21.70 -13.60 4.10
C ARG A 97 -22.38 -13.79 2.75
N ASP A 98 -21.68 -13.48 1.67
CA ASP A 98 -22.23 -13.52 0.32
C ASP A 98 -22.56 -14.94 -0.14
N THR A 99 -21.90 -15.95 0.43
CA THR A 99 -22.20 -17.37 0.20
C THR A 99 -23.40 -17.85 1.00
N LEU A 100 -23.54 -17.40 2.25
CA LEU A 100 -24.57 -17.86 3.17
C LEU A 100 -25.91 -17.11 2.98
N LEU A 101 -25.87 -15.82 2.64
CA LEU A 101 -27.07 -14.98 2.52
C LEU A 101 -28.10 -15.55 1.54
N PRO A 102 -27.75 -15.98 0.32
CA PRO A 102 -28.72 -16.60 -0.59
C PRO A 102 -29.33 -17.88 -0.02
N LYS A 103 -28.53 -18.71 0.71
CA LYS A 103 -29.01 -19.94 1.33
C LYS A 103 -29.96 -19.72 2.49
N LEU A 104 -29.74 -18.66 3.26
CA LEU A 104 -30.66 -18.23 4.31
C LEU A 104 -31.99 -17.71 3.72
N MET A 105 -31.91 -16.94 2.64
CA MET A 105 -33.08 -16.39 1.97
C MET A 105 -33.90 -17.46 1.25
N SER A 106 -33.27 -18.49 0.70
CA SER A 106 -33.95 -19.63 0.06
C SER A 106 -34.54 -20.65 1.04
N GLY A 107 -34.21 -20.53 2.35
CA GLY A 107 -34.64 -21.47 3.39
C GLY A 107 -33.84 -22.77 3.44
N GLU A 108 -32.74 -22.89 2.71
CA GLU A 108 -31.85 -24.07 2.79
C GLU A 108 -31.16 -24.19 4.14
N ILE A 109 -30.90 -23.06 4.81
CA ILE A 109 -30.37 -23.01 6.17
C ILE A 109 -31.45 -22.43 7.06
N LYS A 110 -31.85 -23.20 8.08
CA LYS A 110 -32.78 -22.75 9.13
C LYS A 110 -32.01 -22.07 10.25
N VAL A 111 -32.50 -20.94 10.65
CA VAL A 111 -31.99 -20.22 11.82
C VAL A 111 -32.65 -20.73 13.08
#